data_98d9d2929c37d897c5149b4e79b1d49d
#
_entry.id   98d9d2929c37d897c5149b4e79b1d49d
#
_cell.length_a   1.000
_cell.length_b   1.000
_cell.length_c   1.000
_cell.angle_alpha   90.00
_cell.angle_beta   90.00
_cell.angle_gamma   90.00
#
_symmetry.space_group_name_H-M   'P 1'
#
loop_
_entity.id
_entity.type
_entity.pdbx_description
1 polymer ?
#
loop_
_entity_poly.entity_id
_entity_poly.type
_entity_poly.pdbx_seq_one_letter_code
_entity_poly.pdbx_strand_id
1 'polypeptide(L)'
;MSTEPVATDTDLRARFVRDGHVVIKTGLPDEYHQTIYAKLEEVFEKEGNVGNNILPRVPEIQQVYDDAAVTGALQSLLGPGYIMNPHRHCHLNPPGGRGQTWHKDCYVFDHNLRHPRFRWVMAFYYPQDTTRDMGPTGVMPGHQWYRTISDPDSTQSTEHHEALTGAAGTVSIVHFDTWHRATANTSDRKRYMLKFQFARMAEPQPGDADGAEWEQNGAVCDDVFRWLAGDTSTGPGDGGAIGGAVDSLRSGTPAERTRAADAIARSGSAGDAIAALTAALDDAAESVRLNAAYGLAAAGEAGLPELAQDLRREALASEPLAMAKTADNAHGTNPTATVASQALAVAARGDSVASDLLDDGHWLVRAAAADALANMGATTVTDRLVHSADDEHWWVRRNALEALARVGDLTGAALETATRGIDDGDYRVRRNAALAVRSAGQVTDGTVAALERMLRDDNRYNRFYAANALRHLAPVASEAGTALLDHLFTSRWCPLTNAEDRY
;
A
#
# COMPACT_ATOMS: atom_id res chain seq x y z
N MET A 1 3.78 18.98 -19.77
CA MET A 1 4.25 18.69 -18.41
C MET A 1 5.72 18.33 -18.52
N SER A 2 6.59 19.03 -17.83
CA SER A 2 8.02 18.77 -17.85
C SER A 2 8.26 17.37 -17.27
N THR A 3 8.99 16.54 -18.03
CA THR A 3 9.37 15.17 -17.63
C THR A 3 10.73 15.14 -16.92
N GLU A 4 11.23 16.29 -16.45
CA GLU A 4 12.47 16.31 -15.69
C GLU A 4 12.23 15.65 -14.32
N PRO A 5 13.06 14.67 -13.94
CA PRO A 5 12.96 14.05 -12.63
C PRO A 5 13.23 15.10 -11.55
N VAL A 6 12.27 15.31 -10.68
CA VAL A 6 12.46 16.10 -9.46
C VAL A 6 13.46 15.34 -8.59
N ALA A 7 14.52 16.05 -8.13
CA ALA A 7 15.52 15.46 -7.26
C ALA A 7 14.83 14.79 -6.05
N THR A 8 15.16 13.51 -5.82
CA THR A 8 14.59 12.75 -4.71
C THR A 8 15.06 13.36 -3.39
N ASP A 9 14.13 13.82 -2.57
CA ASP A 9 14.43 14.26 -1.21
C ASP A 9 14.61 13.03 -0.32
N THR A 10 15.86 12.67 -0.08
CA THR A 10 16.25 11.51 0.74
C THR A 10 15.78 11.61 2.18
N ASP A 11 15.84 12.79 2.79
CA ASP A 11 15.38 13.02 4.15
C ASP A 11 13.86 12.80 4.24
N LEU A 12 13.10 13.15 3.20
CA LEU A 12 11.67 12.88 3.10
C LEU A 12 11.38 11.37 3.11
N ARG A 13 12.13 10.58 2.31
CA ARG A 13 11.98 9.11 2.30
C ARG A 13 12.31 8.49 3.66
N ALA A 14 13.43 8.91 4.26
CA ALA A 14 13.87 8.42 5.56
C ALA A 14 12.81 8.68 6.64
N ARG A 15 12.29 9.90 6.71
CA ARG A 15 11.22 10.28 7.62
C ARG A 15 9.94 9.48 7.37
N PHE A 16 9.53 9.35 6.10
CA PHE A 16 8.32 8.60 5.76
C PHE A 16 8.44 7.12 6.13
N VAL A 17 9.57 6.48 5.87
CA VAL A 17 9.80 5.07 6.25
C VAL A 17 9.79 4.90 7.76
N ARG A 18 10.45 5.78 8.50
CA ARG A 18 10.52 5.72 9.97
C ARG A 18 9.17 6.04 10.62
N ASP A 19 8.56 7.17 10.25
CA ASP A 19 7.43 7.76 10.98
C ASP A 19 6.07 7.44 10.33
N GLY A 20 6.05 6.93 9.10
CA GLY A 20 4.83 6.62 8.34
C GLY A 20 4.12 7.86 7.78
N HIS A 21 4.70 9.06 7.91
CA HIS A 21 4.12 10.27 7.33
C HIS A 21 5.16 11.38 7.13
N VAL A 22 4.83 12.32 6.25
CA VAL A 22 5.55 13.58 6.05
C VAL A 22 4.55 14.71 5.83
N VAL A 23 4.94 15.92 6.20
CA VAL A 23 4.08 17.11 6.09
C VAL A 23 4.72 18.07 5.08
N ILE A 24 3.93 18.48 4.09
CA ILE A 24 4.34 19.34 2.98
C ILE A 24 3.48 20.60 3.01
N LYS A 25 4.05 21.75 2.75
CA LYS A 25 3.33 22.98 2.47
C LYS A 25 3.36 23.23 0.97
N THR A 26 2.19 23.46 0.36
CA THR A 26 2.10 23.84 -1.06
C THR A 26 2.68 25.23 -1.31
N GLY A 27 3.14 25.48 -2.52
CA GLY A 27 3.55 26.81 -3.00
C GLY A 27 2.36 27.71 -3.42
N LEU A 28 1.14 27.23 -3.33
CA LEU A 28 -0.07 28.00 -3.70
C LEU A 28 -0.34 29.10 -2.68
N PRO A 29 -0.83 30.27 -3.12
CA PRO A 29 -1.11 31.40 -2.23
C PRO A 29 -2.30 31.14 -1.33
N ASP A 30 -2.36 31.81 -0.17
CA ASP A 30 -3.40 31.57 0.84
C ASP A 30 -4.82 31.86 0.30
N GLU A 31 -5.00 32.82 -0.60
CA GLU A 31 -6.28 33.12 -1.24
C GLU A 31 -6.79 31.95 -2.07
N TYR A 32 -5.89 31.14 -2.62
CA TYR A 32 -6.27 29.91 -3.34
C TYR A 32 -6.92 28.89 -2.40
N HIS A 33 -6.34 28.70 -1.24
CA HIS A 33 -6.86 27.80 -0.21
C HIS A 33 -8.19 28.31 0.38
N GLN A 34 -8.32 29.63 0.57
CA GLN A 34 -9.57 30.27 0.99
C GLN A 34 -10.69 30.05 -0.04
N THR A 35 -10.35 30.13 -1.33
CA THR A 35 -11.30 29.86 -2.42
C THR A 35 -11.79 28.40 -2.37
N ILE A 36 -10.89 27.42 -2.17
CA ILE A 36 -11.28 26.02 -2.01
C ILE A 36 -12.18 25.86 -0.78
N TYR A 37 -11.80 26.45 0.35
CA TYR A 37 -12.61 26.39 1.58
C TYR A 37 -14.04 26.90 1.35
N ALA A 38 -14.18 28.08 0.75
CA ALA A 38 -15.50 28.68 0.46
C ALA A 38 -16.36 27.80 -0.47
N LYS A 39 -15.74 27.20 -1.50
CA LYS A 39 -16.43 26.25 -2.39
C LYS A 39 -16.85 24.96 -1.68
N LEU A 40 -16.04 24.45 -0.77
CA LEU A 40 -16.42 23.31 0.05
C LEU A 40 -17.63 23.64 0.94
N GLU A 41 -17.65 24.82 1.57
CA GLU A 41 -18.80 25.31 2.34
C GLU A 41 -20.06 25.30 1.47
N GLU A 42 -20.00 25.88 0.27
CA GLU A 42 -21.11 25.91 -0.68
C GLU A 42 -21.61 24.52 -1.08
N VAL A 43 -20.69 23.59 -1.39
CA VAL A 43 -21.04 22.20 -1.76
C VAL A 43 -21.73 21.50 -0.59
N PHE A 44 -21.16 21.59 0.63
CA PHE A 44 -21.73 20.92 1.79
C PHE A 44 -23.08 21.51 2.21
N GLU A 45 -23.29 22.82 2.01
CA GLU A 45 -24.57 23.47 2.27
C GLU A 45 -25.65 23.03 1.27
N LYS A 46 -25.32 22.95 -0.03
CA LYS A 46 -26.29 22.66 -1.10
C LYS A 46 -26.54 21.18 -1.31
N GLU A 47 -25.49 20.36 -1.26
CA GLU A 47 -25.53 18.95 -1.64
C GLU A 47 -25.23 18.00 -0.46
N GLY A 48 -24.73 18.51 0.65
CA GLY A 48 -24.19 17.69 1.74
C GLY A 48 -22.86 17.03 1.40
N ASN A 49 -22.59 15.88 2.00
CA ASN A 49 -21.38 15.13 1.72
C ASN A 49 -21.51 14.38 0.36
N VAL A 50 -20.78 14.83 -0.63
CA VAL A 50 -20.80 14.28 -1.99
C VAL A 50 -19.85 13.08 -2.19
N GLY A 51 -19.19 12.62 -1.10
CA GLY A 51 -18.28 11.46 -1.15
C GLY A 51 -17.14 11.65 -2.17
N ASN A 52 -16.93 10.65 -2.99
CA ASN A 52 -15.86 10.64 -4.02
C ASN A 52 -16.06 11.67 -5.14
N ASN A 53 -17.22 12.33 -5.19
CA ASN A 53 -17.54 13.32 -6.23
C ASN A 53 -17.11 14.74 -5.87
N ILE A 54 -16.28 14.93 -4.87
CA ILE A 54 -15.84 16.27 -4.42
C ILE A 54 -14.97 16.98 -5.48
N LEU A 55 -14.07 16.25 -6.16
CA LEU A 55 -13.16 16.85 -7.14
C LEU A 55 -13.88 17.50 -8.33
N PRO A 56 -14.91 16.90 -8.95
CA PRO A 56 -15.67 17.57 -10.01
C PRO A 56 -16.43 18.82 -9.54
N ARG A 57 -16.78 18.92 -8.24
CA ARG A 57 -17.48 20.11 -7.69
C ARG A 57 -16.52 21.23 -7.35
N VAL A 58 -15.30 20.86 -6.95
CA VAL A 58 -14.25 21.82 -6.59
C VAL A 58 -12.98 21.44 -7.34
N PRO A 59 -12.92 21.69 -8.67
CA PRO A 59 -11.79 21.26 -9.51
C PRO A 59 -10.46 21.92 -9.14
N GLU A 60 -10.48 23.03 -8.41
CA GLU A 60 -9.28 23.69 -7.88
C GLU A 60 -8.45 22.77 -6.98
N ILE A 61 -9.07 21.78 -6.37
CA ILE A 61 -8.37 20.77 -5.55
C ILE A 61 -7.28 20.06 -6.38
N GLN A 62 -7.48 19.88 -7.68
CA GLN A 62 -6.50 19.24 -8.55
C GLN A 62 -5.14 19.97 -8.51
N GLN A 63 -5.13 21.29 -8.52
CA GLN A 63 -3.89 22.07 -8.48
C GLN A 63 -3.10 21.90 -7.17
N VAL A 64 -3.78 21.59 -6.07
CA VAL A 64 -3.11 21.28 -4.79
C VAL A 64 -2.25 20.01 -4.93
N TYR A 65 -2.78 19.00 -5.61
CA TYR A 65 -2.05 17.75 -5.84
C TYR A 65 -1.10 17.79 -7.05
N ASP A 66 -1.24 18.80 -7.92
CA ASP A 66 -0.33 19.09 -9.01
C ASP A 66 0.78 20.12 -8.61
N ASP A 67 0.71 20.64 -7.37
CA ASP A 67 1.76 21.50 -6.82
C ASP A 67 3.11 20.80 -6.82
N ALA A 68 4.18 21.55 -7.15
CA ALA A 68 5.52 20.99 -7.33
C ALA A 68 6.08 20.29 -6.08
N ALA A 69 5.80 20.84 -4.89
CA ALA A 69 6.25 20.22 -3.63
C ALA A 69 5.48 18.91 -3.35
N VAL A 70 4.18 18.88 -3.62
CA VAL A 70 3.34 17.70 -3.41
C VAL A 70 3.67 16.60 -4.44
N THR A 71 3.77 16.96 -5.72
CA THR A 71 4.15 16.00 -6.78
C THR A 71 5.55 15.46 -6.59
N GLY A 72 6.51 16.30 -6.18
CA GLY A 72 7.86 15.88 -5.85
C GLY A 72 7.89 14.85 -4.72
N ALA A 73 7.17 15.10 -3.64
CA ALA A 73 7.05 14.17 -2.52
C ALA A 73 6.37 12.85 -2.93
N LEU A 74 5.28 12.92 -3.70
CA LEU A 74 4.60 11.72 -4.21
C LEU A 74 5.50 10.91 -5.15
N GLN A 75 6.26 11.55 -6.03
CA GLN A 75 7.22 10.89 -6.91
C GLN A 75 8.37 10.26 -6.13
N SER A 76 8.89 10.95 -5.11
CA SER A 76 9.91 10.41 -4.23
C SER A 76 9.46 9.12 -3.53
N LEU A 77 8.20 9.05 -3.11
CA LEU A 77 7.65 7.91 -2.37
C LEU A 77 7.09 6.80 -3.26
N LEU A 78 6.49 7.14 -4.40
CA LEU A 78 5.75 6.19 -5.25
C LEU A 78 6.41 5.94 -6.61
N GLY A 79 7.47 6.65 -6.93
CA GLY A 79 8.11 6.58 -8.23
C GLY A 79 7.32 7.30 -9.34
N PRO A 80 7.87 7.34 -10.55
CA PRO A 80 7.22 8.01 -11.68
C PRO A 80 5.95 7.27 -12.12
N GLY A 81 5.01 8.04 -12.67
CA GLY A 81 3.77 7.46 -13.22
C GLY A 81 2.79 6.93 -12.18
N TYR A 82 2.92 7.31 -10.92
CA TYR A 82 1.92 7.02 -9.91
C TYR A 82 0.54 7.54 -10.34
N ILE A 83 -0.53 6.98 -9.80
CA ILE A 83 -1.90 7.39 -10.12
C ILE A 83 -2.64 7.90 -8.88
N MET A 84 -3.54 8.86 -9.10
CA MET A 84 -4.55 9.22 -8.11
C MET A 84 -5.70 8.21 -8.20
N ASN A 85 -5.98 7.50 -7.10
CA ASN A 85 -7.10 6.58 -7.04
C ASN A 85 -8.43 7.34 -7.05
N PRO A 86 -9.50 6.80 -7.67
CA PRO A 86 -10.82 7.44 -7.67
C PRO A 86 -11.47 7.54 -6.29
N HIS A 87 -10.98 6.86 -5.27
CA HIS A 87 -11.44 7.05 -3.91
C HIS A 87 -10.86 8.35 -3.33
N ARG A 88 -11.71 9.38 -3.32
CA ARG A 88 -11.39 10.77 -2.95
C ARG A 88 -12.51 11.30 -2.07
N HIS A 89 -12.21 11.78 -0.89
CA HIS A 89 -13.24 12.14 0.07
C HIS A 89 -12.89 13.43 0.81
N CYS A 90 -13.90 14.29 1.03
CA CYS A 90 -13.80 15.42 1.92
C CYS A 90 -14.47 15.13 3.26
N HIS A 91 -13.70 15.15 4.32
CA HIS A 91 -14.16 14.93 5.68
C HIS A 91 -14.41 16.27 6.38
N LEU A 92 -15.64 16.51 6.77
CA LEU A 92 -16.01 17.62 7.64
C LEU A 92 -15.99 17.18 9.11
N ASN A 93 -15.23 17.89 9.93
CA ASN A 93 -15.31 17.81 11.38
C ASN A 93 -15.90 19.11 11.93
N PRO A 94 -17.21 19.15 12.26
CA PRO A 94 -17.88 20.36 12.71
C PRO A 94 -17.50 20.71 14.16
N PRO A 95 -17.79 21.94 14.62
CA PRO A 95 -17.74 22.29 16.03
C PRO A 95 -18.46 21.26 16.91
N GLY A 96 -17.83 20.82 18.01
CA GLY A 96 -18.36 19.77 18.88
C GLY A 96 -18.26 18.35 18.35
N GLY A 97 -17.58 18.14 17.22
CA GLY A 97 -17.30 16.81 16.67
C GLY A 97 -16.49 15.95 17.65
N ARG A 98 -16.99 14.73 17.93
CA ARG A 98 -16.40 13.86 18.98
C ARG A 98 -15.10 13.17 18.57
N GLY A 99 -14.71 13.24 17.28
CA GLY A 99 -13.61 12.46 16.74
C GLY A 99 -14.01 11.01 16.42
N GLN A 100 -13.02 10.19 16.17
CA GLN A 100 -13.17 8.79 15.79
C GLN A 100 -12.32 7.89 16.70
N THR A 101 -12.62 6.60 16.74
CA THR A 101 -11.74 5.59 17.29
C THR A 101 -10.53 5.39 16.38
N TRP A 102 -9.42 4.88 16.93
CA TRP A 102 -8.28 4.48 16.14
C TRP A 102 -8.68 3.41 15.13
N HIS A 103 -8.27 3.56 13.88
CA HIS A 103 -8.56 2.62 12.80
C HIS A 103 -7.49 2.67 11.71
N LYS A 104 -7.51 1.66 10.87
CA LYS A 104 -6.86 1.64 9.56
C LYS A 104 -7.93 1.62 8.50
N ASP A 105 -7.68 2.28 7.37
CA ASP A 105 -8.62 2.24 6.26
C ASP A 105 -8.69 0.83 5.65
N CYS A 106 -9.90 0.36 5.34
CA CYS A 106 -10.12 -1.01 4.90
C CYS A 106 -10.99 -1.15 3.64
N TYR A 107 -11.56 -0.07 3.13
CA TYR A 107 -12.49 -0.10 2.00
C TYR A 107 -11.85 -0.42 0.64
N VAL A 108 -10.52 -0.58 0.59
CA VAL A 108 -9.76 -1.13 -0.54
C VAL A 108 -9.09 -2.45 -0.14
N PHE A 109 -9.71 -3.20 0.76
CA PHE A 109 -9.21 -4.47 1.29
C PHE A 109 -8.95 -5.55 0.22
N ASP A 110 -9.51 -5.38 -0.95
CA ASP A 110 -9.29 -6.19 -2.13
C ASP A 110 -7.95 -5.89 -2.84
N HIS A 111 -7.18 -4.95 -2.33
CA HIS A 111 -5.78 -4.75 -2.68
C HIS A 111 -4.87 -5.26 -1.55
N ASN A 112 -3.66 -5.69 -1.89
CA ASN A 112 -2.63 -6.04 -0.90
C ASN A 112 -1.97 -4.75 -0.38
N LEU A 113 -2.65 -4.08 0.53
CA LEU A 113 -2.22 -2.79 1.07
C LEU A 113 -1.28 -2.93 2.26
N ARG A 114 -1.39 -4.05 2.99
CA ARG A 114 -0.69 -4.29 4.26
C ARG A 114 0.63 -4.98 4.00
N HIS A 115 1.53 -4.24 3.38
CA HIS A 115 2.86 -4.73 3.08
C HIS A 115 3.91 -3.66 3.42
N PRO A 116 5.04 -4.00 4.06
CA PRO A 116 6.09 -3.03 4.33
C PRO A 116 6.58 -2.32 3.06
N ARG A 117 6.82 -3.04 1.98
CA ARG A 117 7.11 -2.45 0.65
C ARG A 117 5.84 -1.84 0.06
N PHE A 118 5.48 -0.69 0.58
CA PHE A 118 4.19 -0.04 0.35
C PHE A 118 3.99 0.42 -1.10
N ARG A 119 2.74 0.37 -1.54
CA ARG A 119 2.32 0.84 -2.87
C ARG A 119 1.31 1.96 -2.81
N TRP A 120 0.78 2.24 -1.63
CA TRP A 120 -0.30 3.18 -1.43
C TRP A 120 0.07 4.19 -0.36
N VAL A 121 -0.28 5.45 -0.64
CA VAL A 121 -0.25 6.53 0.35
C VAL A 121 -1.57 7.27 0.33
N MET A 122 -1.90 7.89 1.46
CA MET A 122 -2.98 8.87 1.57
C MET A 122 -2.37 10.26 1.63
N ALA A 123 -3.01 11.24 1.01
CA ALA A 123 -2.65 12.65 1.16
C ALA A 123 -3.83 13.39 1.78
N PHE A 124 -3.60 13.99 2.94
CA PHE A 124 -4.56 14.76 3.72
C PHE A 124 -4.28 16.24 3.52
N TYR A 125 -5.14 16.91 2.78
CA TYR A 125 -5.03 18.33 2.52
C TYR A 125 -5.99 19.13 3.41
N TYR A 126 -5.48 20.20 4.02
CA TYR A 126 -6.26 21.15 4.81
C TYR A 126 -6.33 22.50 4.09
N PRO A 127 -7.53 22.94 3.63
CA PRO A 127 -7.73 24.25 2.98
C PRO A 127 -7.76 25.42 3.97
N GLN A 128 -7.73 25.17 5.27
CA GLN A 128 -7.72 26.16 6.34
C GLN A 128 -6.58 25.87 7.33
N ASP A 129 -6.19 26.88 8.09
CA ASP A 129 -5.37 26.66 9.27
C ASP A 129 -6.05 25.65 10.17
N THR A 130 -5.30 24.64 10.57
CA THR A 130 -5.81 23.53 11.38
C THR A 130 -4.98 23.41 12.65
N THR A 131 -5.55 23.85 13.76
CA THR A 131 -4.98 23.82 15.10
C THR A 131 -5.43 22.55 15.85
N ARG A 132 -4.79 22.24 16.99
CA ARG A 132 -5.10 21.02 17.77
C ARG A 132 -6.57 20.96 18.22
N ASP A 133 -7.15 22.09 18.57
CA ASP A 133 -8.55 22.21 19.02
C ASP A 133 -9.57 22.02 17.89
N MET A 134 -9.17 22.18 16.62
CA MET A 134 -10.05 21.95 15.46
C MET A 134 -10.24 20.46 15.12
N GLY A 135 -9.67 19.55 15.88
CA GLY A 135 -9.81 18.13 15.65
C GLY A 135 -9.09 17.63 14.40
N PRO A 136 -7.77 17.87 14.28
CA PRO A 136 -6.96 17.33 13.18
C PRO A 136 -6.94 15.81 13.17
N THR A 137 -6.40 15.24 12.11
CA THR A 137 -6.11 13.80 12.08
C THR A 137 -4.96 13.51 13.02
N GLY A 138 -5.16 12.58 13.94
CA GLY A 138 -4.09 11.98 14.74
C GLY A 138 -3.55 10.74 14.04
N VAL A 139 -2.23 10.56 14.06
CA VAL A 139 -1.51 9.39 13.54
C VAL A 139 -0.63 8.78 14.60
N MET A 140 -0.26 7.51 14.48
CA MET A 140 0.72 6.84 15.31
C MET A 140 2.02 6.65 14.52
N PRO A 141 3.04 7.48 14.75
CA PRO A 141 4.32 7.35 14.07
C PRO A 141 4.98 5.99 14.33
N GLY A 142 5.55 5.38 13.29
CA GLY A 142 6.26 4.10 13.41
C GLY A 142 5.38 2.84 13.56
N HIS A 143 4.04 2.99 13.54
CA HIS A 143 3.10 1.88 13.71
C HIS A 143 2.40 1.42 12.44
N GLN A 144 2.84 1.90 11.29
CA GLN A 144 2.30 1.49 9.98
C GLN A 144 2.51 0.01 9.68
N TRP A 145 3.50 -0.62 10.30
CA TRP A 145 3.85 -2.03 10.06
C TRP A 145 2.95 -3.03 10.80
N TYR A 146 2.23 -2.60 11.84
CA TYR A 146 1.49 -3.50 12.73
C TYR A 146 -0.01 -3.49 12.46
N ARG A 147 -0.62 -4.66 12.38
CA ARG A 147 -2.05 -4.84 12.14
C ARG A 147 -2.92 -4.44 13.32
N THR A 148 -2.41 -4.60 14.51
CA THR A 148 -3.16 -4.38 15.75
C THR A 148 -2.60 -3.21 16.55
N ILE A 149 -3.50 -2.39 17.09
CA ILE A 149 -3.17 -1.33 18.03
C ILE A 149 -3.12 -1.84 19.48
N SER A 150 -3.72 -2.99 19.72
CA SER A 150 -3.79 -3.64 21.04
C SER A 150 -2.64 -4.60 21.30
N ASP A 151 -1.60 -4.57 20.48
CA ASP A 151 -0.36 -5.28 20.74
C ASP A 151 0.13 -4.93 22.15
N PRO A 152 0.54 -5.91 22.97
CA PRO A 152 1.05 -5.66 24.32
C PRO A 152 2.36 -4.84 24.35
N ASP A 153 2.92 -4.50 23.20
CA ASP A 153 4.07 -3.63 23.10
C ASP A 153 3.72 -2.20 23.56
N SER A 154 4.45 -1.69 24.52
CA SER A 154 4.29 -0.32 25.02
C SER A 154 4.53 0.76 23.98
N THR A 155 5.20 0.44 22.85
CA THR A 155 5.41 1.38 21.75
C THR A 155 4.12 1.69 21.01
N GLN A 156 3.08 0.87 21.15
CA GLN A 156 1.75 1.09 20.56
C GLN A 156 0.82 1.94 21.46
N SER A 157 1.34 2.61 22.47
CA SER A 157 0.54 3.46 23.35
C SER A 157 -0.12 4.61 22.56
N THR A 158 -1.43 4.74 22.73
CA THR A 158 -2.21 5.83 22.12
C THR A 158 -1.87 7.21 22.68
N GLU A 159 -1.07 7.28 23.72
CA GLU A 159 -0.61 8.53 24.34
C GLU A 159 0.43 9.26 23.48
N HIS A 160 1.12 8.55 22.59
CA HIS A 160 2.20 9.09 21.76
C HIS A 160 1.76 9.43 20.33
N HIS A 161 0.48 9.72 20.11
CA HIS A 161 0.03 10.10 18.79
C HIS A 161 0.46 11.53 18.40
N GLU A 162 0.72 11.72 17.13
CA GLU A 162 0.97 13.01 16.52
C GLU A 162 -0.29 13.56 15.88
N ALA A 163 -0.58 14.85 16.13
CA ALA A 163 -1.70 15.54 15.49
C ALA A 163 -1.20 16.28 14.24
N LEU A 164 -1.75 15.96 13.09
CA LEU A 164 -1.39 16.58 11.81
C LEU A 164 -2.01 17.99 11.73
N THR A 165 -1.31 18.97 12.31
CA THR A 165 -1.69 20.39 12.30
C THR A 165 -0.90 21.15 11.24
N GLY A 166 -1.37 22.34 10.85
CA GLY A 166 -0.63 23.20 9.94
C GLY A 166 -1.45 24.39 9.44
N ALA A 167 -0.78 25.30 8.75
CA ALA A 167 -1.42 26.41 8.04
C ALA A 167 -2.24 25.90 6.84
N ALA A 168 -3.16 26.73 6.36
CA ALA A 168 -3.88 26.47 5.09
C ALA A 168 -2.90 26.09 3.98
N GLY A 169 -3.23 25.07 3.19
CA GLY A 169 -2.33 24.55 2.16
C GLY A 169 -1.35 23.45 2.64
N THR A 170 -1.47 23.01 3.88
CA THR A 170 -0.74 21.85 4.36
C THR A 170 -1.30 20.56 3.77
N VAL A 171 -0.40 19.71 3.26
CA VAL A 171 -0.67 18.35 2.77
C VAL A 171 0.19 17.39 3.58
N SER A 172 -0.46 16.51 4.32
CA SER A 172 0.23 15.41 5.02
C SER A 172 0.13 14.15 4.17
N ILE A 173 1.26 13.63 3.68
CA ILE A 173 1.33 12.35 2.99
C ILE A 173 1.57 11.27 4.03
N VAL A 174 0.67 10.29 4.09
CA VAL A 174 0.60 9.29 5.15
C VAL A 174 0.62 7.89 4.53
N HIS A 175 1.41 6.99 5.10
CA HIS A 175 1.41 5.58 4.72
C HIS A 175 -0.01 5.02 4.84
N PHE A 176 -0.47 4.28 3.83
CA PHE A 176 -1.88 3.85 3.79
C PHE A 176 -2.29 3.05 5.03
N ASP A 177 -1.38 2.25 5.56
CA ASP A 177 -1.63 1.37 6.69
C ASP A 177 -1.27 2.00 8.05
N THR A 178 -1.17 3.32 8.13
CA THR A 178 -0.96 4.02 9.40
C THR A 178 -2.23 4.03 10.24
N TRP A 179 -2.11 3.71 11.53
CA TRP A 179 -3.16 3.91 12.50
C TRP A 179 -3.48 5.39 12.63
N HIS A 180 -4.75 5.75 12.39
CA HIS A 180 -5.18 7.14 12.42
C HIS A 180 -6.60 7.30 12.94
N ARG A 181 -6.97 8.54 13.28
CA ARG A 181 -8.32 8.94 13.67
C ARG A 181 -8.52 10.44 13.47
N ALA A 182 -9.75 10.89 13.27
CA ALA A 182 -10.07 12.29 13.55
C ALA A 182 -10.05 12.50 15.08
N THR A 183 -9.41 13.56 15.55
CA THR A 183 -9.50 13.98 16.96
C THR A 183 -10.75 14.84 17.19
N ALA A 184 -11.12 15.09 18.44
CA ALA A 184 -12.31 15.91 18.76
C ALA A 184 -12.09 17.37 18.32
N ASN A 185 -13.11 17.97 17.71
CA ASN A 185 -13.15 19.41 17.42
C ASN A 185 -13.78 20.16 18.59
N THR A 186 -12.97 20.82 19.38
CA THR A 186 -13.41 21.62 20.53
C THR A 186 -13.46 23.11 20.22
N SER A 187 -13.13 23.51 18.97
CA SER A 187 -13.21 24.88 18.50
C SER A 187 -14.62 25.22 18.02
N ASP A 188 -14.83 26.48 17.71
CA ASP A 188 -16.04 27.02 17.09
C ASP A 188 -16.01 27.00 15.54
N ARG A 189 -14.93 26.44 14.94
CA ARG A 189 -14.70 26.42 13.49
C ARG A 189 -14.91 25.02 12.88
N LYS A 190 -15.38 25.00 11.65
CA LYS A 190 -15.42 23.77 10.86
C LYS A 190 -14.00 23.42 10.37
N ARG A 191 -13.67 22.15 10.37
CA ARG A 191 -12.43 21.65 9.79
C ARG A 191 -12.76 20.72 8.61
N TYR A 192 -12.37 21.11 7.41
CA TYR A 192 -12.37 20.26 6.24
C TYR A 192 -11.00 19.58 6.10
N MET A 193 -11.03 18.31 5.71
CA MET A 193 -9.83 17.54 5.34
C MET A 193 -10.14 16.70 4.12
N LEU A 194 -9.40 16.92 3.05
CA LEU A 194 -9.55 16.16 1.83
C LEU A 194 -8.55 14.99 1.85
N LYS A 195 -9.09 13.77 1.85
CA LYS A 195 -8.31 12.53 1.82
C LYS A 195 -8.32 11.94 0.42
N PHE A 196 -7.19 12.01 -0.24
CA PHE A 196 -6.97 11.44 -1.57
C PHE A 196 -5.93 10.33 -1.46
N GLN A 197 -6.03 9.35 -2.33
CA GLN A 197 -5.17 8.19 -2.33
C GLN A 197 -4.35 8.13 -3.60
N PHE A 198 -3.11 7.71 -3.46
CA PHE A 198 -2.19 7.58 -4.58
C PHE A 198 -1.53 6.20 -4.54
N ALA A 199 -1.33 5.62 -5.73
CA ALA A 199 -0.78 4.29 -5.87
C ALA A 199 0.45 4.28 -6.77
N ARG A 200 1.48 3.55 -6.33
CA ARG A 200 2.66 3.19 -7.13
C ARG A 200 2.25 2.28 -8.29
N MET A 201 2.80 2.53 -9.46
CA MET A 201 2.50 1.77 -10.67
C MET A 201 3.72 1.07 -11.29
N ALA A 202 4.90 1.31 -10.75
CA ALA A 202 6.15 0.65 -11.16
C ALA A 202 7.02 0.34 -9.93
N GLU A 203 7.78 -0.73 -9.99
CA GLU A 203 8.77 -1.05 -8.95
C GLU A 203 9.88 0.01 -8.93
N PRO A 204 10.49 0.27 -7.76
CA PRO A 204 11.68 1.10 -7.67
C PRO A 204 12.81 0.53 -8.54
N GLN A 205 13.59 1.42 -9.16
CA GLN A 205 14.69 1.04 -10.01
C GLN A 205 16.03 1.37 -9.34
N PRO A 206 17.10 0.63 -9.63
CA PRO A 206 18.44 0.96 -9.15
C PRO A 206 18.81 2.40 -9.48
N GLY A 207 19.32 3.15 -8.50
CA GLY A 207 19.68 4.55 -8.63
C GLY A 207 18.56 5.55 -8.28
N ASP A 208 17.37 5.10 -7.95
CA ASP A 208 16.26 5.99 -7.56
C ASP A 208 16.53 6.79 -6.26
N ALA A 209 17.56 6.41 -5.50
CA ALA A 209 17.96 7.09 -4.27
C ALA A 209 19.49 7.20 -4.11
N ASP A 210 20.22 7.47 -5.18
CA ASP A 210 21.67 7.67 -5.13
C ASP A 210 22.02 8.81 -4.17
N GLY A 211 22.95 8.53 -3.24
CA GLY A 211 23.44 9.49 -2.26
C GLY A 211 22.60 9.64 -1.00
N ALA A 212 21.65 8.73 -0.79
CA ALA A 212 20.83 8.70 0.41
C ALA A 212 21.64 8.25 1.64
N GLU A 213 21.78 9.12 2.64
CA GLU A 213 22.21 8.70 3.96
C GLU A 213 21.01 8.10 4.71
N TRP A 214 21.14 6.83 5.13
CA TRP A 214 20.15 6.15 5.96
C TRP A 214 20.77 5.80 7.30
N GLU A 215 20.19 6.33 8.36
CA GLU A 215 20.48 5.86 9.69
C GLU A 215 19.63 4.62 9.99
N GLN A 216 20.28 3.50 10.28
CA GLN A 216 19.59 2.21 10.54
C GLN A 216 18.51 2.36 11.61
N ASN A 217 17.32 1.89 11.30
CA ASN A 217 16.15 2.02 12.17
C ASN A 217 15.29 0.73 12.24
N GLY A 218 15.96 -0.41 12.30
CA GLY A 218 15.33 -1.72 12.37
C GLY A 218 15.19 -2.41 11.01
N ALA A 219 15.19 -3.74 11.03
CA ALA A 219 15.31 -4.59 9.85
C ALA A 219 14.19 -4.32 8.81
N VAL A 220 12.97 -4.06 9.27
CA VAL A 220 11.83 -3.74 8.40
C VAL A 220 12.03 -2.40 7.70
N CYS A 221 12.38 -1.36 8.46
CA CYS A 221 12.62 -0.02 7.90
C CYS A 221 13.82 -0.02 6.97
N ASP A 222 14.90 -0.72 7.33
CA ASP A 222 16.11 -0.84 6.53
C ASP A 222 15.82 -1.54 5.19
N ASP A 223 14.99 -2.59 5.19
CA ASP A 223 14.54 -3.24 3.94
C ASP A 223 13.72 -2.29 3.07
N VAL A 224 12.73 -1.62 3.65
CA VAL A 224 11.86 -0.71 2.88
C VAL A 224 12.65 0.45 2.29
N PHE A 225 13.60 1.00 3.05
CA PHE A 225 14.43 2.09 2.56
C PHE A 225 15.32 1.66 1.40
N ARG A 226 15.99 0.50 1.52
CA ARG A 226 16.78 -0.09 0.43
C ARG A 226 15.92 -0.39 -0.80
N TRP A 227 14.76 -1.01 -0.59
CA TRP A 227 13.83 -1.29 -1.69
C TRP A 227 13.42 -0.01 -2.42
N LEU A 228 13.12 1.10 -1.71
CA LEU A 228 12.82 2.40 -2.33
C LEU A 228 14.00 2.96 -3.16
N ALA A 229 15.22 2.58 -2.83
CA ALA A 229 16.42 2.90 -3.59
C ALA A 229 16.66 1.96 -4.80
N GLY A 230 15.76 0.99 -5.02
CA GLY A 230 15.95 -0.04 -6.05
C GLY A 230 17.01 -1.09 -5.68
N ASP A 231 17.44 -1.11 -4.42
CA ASP A 231 18.34 -2.14 -3.89
C ASP A 231 17.51 -3.27 -3.27
N THR A 232 17.48 -4.39 -3.94
CA THR A 232 16.82 -5.61 -3.47
C THR A 232 17.80 -6.61 -2.84
N SER A 233 19.05 -6.21 -2.63
CA SER A 233 20.06 -7.07 -2.02
C SER A 233 19.69 -7.35 -0.55
N THR A 234 19.63 -8.64 -0.21
CA THR A 234 19.54 -9.09 1.18
C THR A 234 20.96 -9.22 1.72
N GLY A 235 21.49 -8.16 2.28
CA GLY A 235 22.80 -8.24 2.94
C GLY A 235 22.63 -8.55 4.43
N PRO A 236 23.46 -9.45 5.01
CA PRO A 236 23.61 -9.49 6.45
C PRO A 236 24.13 -8.11 6.90
N GLY A 237 23.52 -7.57 7.94
CA GLY A 237 24.07 -6.39 8.61
C GLY A 237 25.48 -6.68 9.16
N ASP A 238 26.14 -5.68 9.69
CA ASP A 238 27.53 -5.67 10.15
C ASP A 238 27.85 -6.61 11.32
N GLY A 239 27.34 -7.83 11.36
CA GLY A 239 27.80 -8.91 12.24
C GLY A 239 28.05 -8.54 13.72
N GLY A 240 27.16 -7.77 14.33
CA GLY A 240 27.28 -7.41 15.75
C GLY A 240 27.19 -8.63 16.67
N ALA A 241 27.81 -8.57 17.84
CA ALA A 241 27.75 -9.63 18.83
C ALA A 241 26.31 -9.89 19.28
N ILE A 242 25.76 -11.08 19.04
CA ILE A 242 24.39 -11.51 19.41
C ILE A 242 24.27 -11.78 20.92
N GLY A 243 25.39 -11.64 21.68
CA GLY A 243 25.43 -11.95 23.10
C GLY A 243 24.36 -11.18 23.89
N GLY A 244 23.52 -11.90 24.59
CA GLY A 244 22.41 -11.35 25.36
C GLY A 244 21.12 -11.07 24.54
N ALA A 245 21.18 -10.90 23.22
CA ALA A 245 19.98 -10.69 22.41
C ALA A 245 19.06 -11.91 22.40
N VAL A 246 19.61 -13.12 22.29
CA VAL A 246 18.84 -14.36 22.36
C VAL A 246 18.13 -14.52 23.72
N ASP A 247 18.79 -14.16 24.83
CA ASP A 247 18.18 -14.21 26.16
C ASP A 247 17.09 -13.15 26.31
N SER A 248 17.35 -11.93 25.80
CA SER A 248 16.37 -10.85 25.79
C SER A 248 15.15 -11.19 24.95
N LEU A 249 15.34 -11.88 23.79
CA LEU A 249 14.23 -12.34 22.95
C LEU A 249 13.34 -13.35 23.68
N ARG A 250 13.93 -14.22 24.50
CA ARG A 250 13.21 -15.26 25.26
C ARG A 250 12.47 -14.74 26.50
N SER A 251 12.99 -13.72 27.17
CA SER A 251 12.54 -13.35 28.52
C SER A 251 12.31 -11.86 28.76
N GLY A 252 12.59 -11.01 27.79
CA GLY A 252 12.43 -9.56 27.92
C GLY A 252 10.97 -9.09 27.88
N THR A 253 10.75 -7.82 28.13
CA THR A 253 9.49 -7.13 27.81
C THR A 253 9.22 -7.16 26.30
N PRO A 254 7.98 -6.94 25.83
CA PRO A 254 7.69 -6.89 24.39
C PRO A 254 8.63 -5.97 23.61
N ALA A 255 8.90 -4.77 24.12
CA ALA A 255 9.82 -3.82 23.49
C ALA A 255 11.29 -4.31 23.46
N GLU A 256 11.74 -5.00 24.51
CA GLU A 256 13.07 -5.62 24.55
C GLU A 256 13.16 -6.80 23.57
N ARG A 257 12.12 -7.64 23.51
CA ARG A 257 12.05 -8.76 22.54
C ARG A 257 12.04 -8.26 21.11
N THR A 258 11.30 -7.18 20.80
CA THR A 258 11.29 -6.56 19.46
C THR A 258 12.70 -6.09 19.07
N ARG A 259 13.37 -5.35 19.96
CA ARG A 259 14.76 -4.90 19.73
C ARG A 259 15.75 -6.06 19.61
N ALA A 260 15.54 -7.12 20.39
CA ALA A 260 16.38 -8.31 20.34
C ALA A 260 16.21 -9.08 19.01
N ALA A 261 14.97 -9.27 18.55
CA ALA A 261 14.68 -9.88 17.25
C ALA A 261 15.32 -9.07 16.10
N ASP A 262 15.19 -7.73 16.14
CA ASP A 262 15.82 -6.83 15.19
C ASP A 262 17.36 -6.91 15.21
N ALA A 263 17.97 -6.89 16.39
CA ALA A 263 19.42 -7.02 16.52
C ALA A 263 19.95 -8.37 15.97
N ILE A 264 19.22 -9.45 16.20
CA ILE A 264 19.55 -10.77 15.66
C ILE A 264 19.40 -10.75 14.13
N ALA A 265 18.34 -10.16 13.59
CA ALA A 265 18.11 -10.04 12.16
C ALA A 265 19.27 -9.34 11.45
N ARG A 266 19.81 -8.29 12.03
CA ARG A 266 20.93 -7.51 11.48
C ARG A 266 22.29 -8.19 11.62
N SER A 267 22.44 -9.15 12.51
CA SER A 267 23.74 -9.81 12.76
C SER A 267 24.04 -11.02 11.87
N GLY A 268 23.07 -11.47 11.08
CA GLY A 268 23.18 -12.72 10.31
C GLY A 268 23.03 -13.95 11.19
N SER A 269 21.81 -14.40 11.41
CA SER A 269 21.45 -15.43 12.40
C SER A 269 21.98 -16.81 12.07
N ALA A 270 22.52 -17.52 13.07
CA ALA A 270 22.93 -18.92 12.97
C ALA A 270 22.66 -19.68 14.30
N GLY A 271 22.49 -20.97 14.22
CA GLY A 271 22.41 -21.86 15.39
C GLY A 271 21.26 -21.51 16.34
N ASP A 272 21.59 -21.23 17.63
CA ASP A 272 20.62 -20.95 18.69
C ASP A 272 19.75 -19.72 18.40
N ALA A 273 20.23 -18.78 17.59
CA ALA A 273 19.48 -17.60 17.20
C ALA A 273 18.30 -17.96 16.29
N ILE A 274 18.46 -18.90 15.34
CA ILE A 274 17.38 -19.38 14.49
C ILE A 274 16.28 -20.01 15.34
N ALA A 275 16.65 -20.90 16.27
CA ALA A 275 15.67 -21.53 17.15
C ALA A 275 14.91 -20.50 18.02
N ALA A 276 15.59 -19.45 18.49
CA ALA A 276 14.95 -18.38 19.25
C ALA A 276 14.00 -17.53 18.39
N LEU A 277 14.38 -17.19 17.16
CA LEU A 277 13.53 -16.48 16.21
C LEU A 277 12.31 -17.33 15.81
N THR A 278 12.50 -18.63 15.55
CA THR A 278 11.41 -19.56 15.25
C THR A 278 10.38 -19.59 16.40
N ALA A 279 10.85 -19.70 17.65
CA ALA A 279 9.96 -19.63 18.81
C ALA A 279 9.25 -18.27 18.92
N ALA A 280 9.89 -17.20 18.52
CA ALA A 280 9.34 -15.84 18.56
C ALA A 280 8.26 -15.57 17.49
N LEU A 281 8.10 -16.45 16.49
CA LEU A 281 6.97 -16.39 15.55
C LEU A 281 5.61 -16.64 16.23
N ASP A 282 5.60 -17.25 17.41
CA ASP A 282 4.40 -17.46 18.24
C ASP A 282 4.23 -16.37 19.33
N ASP A 283 5.04 -15.31 19.32
CA ASP A 283 4.95 -14.26 20.34
C ASP A 283 3.59 -13.54 20.30
N ALA A 284 3.08 -13.14 21.45
CA ALA A 284 1.84 -12.38 21.56
C ALA A 284 1.94 -11.01 20.87
N ALA A 285 3.13 -10.38 20.91
CA ALA A 285 3.39 -9.10 20.29
C ALA A 285 3.68 -9.25 18.78
N GLU A 286 2.88 -8.59 17.94
CA GLU A 286 3.07 -8.62 16.48
C GLU A 286 4.42 -8.05 16.06
N SER A 287 4.90 -7.01 16.75
CA SER A 287 6.21 -6.41 16.50
C SER A 287 7.35 -7.41 16.68
N VAL A 288 7.25 -8.29 17.67
CA VAL A 288 8.21 -9.38 17.88
C VAL A 288 8.13 -10.40 16.74
N ARG A 289 6.93 -10.86 16.39
CA ARG A 289 6.73 -11.83 15.29
C ARG A 289 7.29 -11.30 13.97
N LEU A 290 6.99 -10.04 13.62
CA LEU A 290 7.44 -9.44 12.36
C LEU A 290 8.98 -9.35 12.30
N ASN A 291 9.62 -8.86 13.35
CA ASN A 291 11.08 -8.77 13.38
C ASN A 291 11.76 -10.15 13.45
N ALA A 292 11.14 -11.12 14.11
CA ALA A 292 11.61 -12.52 14.11
C ALA A 292 11.56 -13.13 12.70
N ALA A 293 10.47 -12.90 11.96
CA ALA A 293 10.35 -13.37 10.58
C ALA A 293 11.41 -12.73 9.67
N TYR A 294 11.65 -11.42 9.80
CA TYR A 294 12.74 -10.74 9.08
C TYR A 294 14.12 -11.27 9.48
N GLY A 295 14.30 -11.64 10.75
CA GLY A 295 15.51 -12.32 11.21
C GLY A 295 15.74 -13.67 10.55
N LEU A 296 14.69 -14.45 10.39
CA LEU A 296 14.75 -15.74 9.67
C LEU A 296 15.02 -15.52 8.16
N ALA A 297 14.43 -14.47 7.56
CA ALA A 297 14.74 -14.11 6.17
C ALA A 297 16.24 -13.75 6.01
N ALA A 298 16.80 -12.99 6.94
CA ALA A 298 18.23 -12.65 6.94
C ALA A 298 19.16 -13.85 7.18
N ALA A 299 18.66 -14.90 7.84
CA ALA A 299 19.39 -16.18 8.00
C ALA A 299 19.52 -16.99 6.69
N GLY A 300 18.88 -16.54 5.62
CA GLY A 300 18.94 -17.19 4.31
C GLY A 300 18.38 -18.61 4.32
N GLU A 301 19.05 -19.56 3.67
CA GLU A 301 18.56 -20.94 3.51
C GLU A 301 18.19 -21.63 4.84
N ALA A 302 18.84 -21.28 5.93
CA ALA A 302 18.56 -21.87 7.24
C ALA A 302 17.24 -21.41 7.86
N GLY A 303 16.73 -20.23 7.51
CA GLY A 303 15.45 -19.70 8.00
C GLY A 303 14.24 -20.00 7.08
N LEU A 304 14.49 -20.35 5.82
CA LEU A 304 13.41 -20.56 4.83
C LEU A 304 12.39 -21.65 5.22
N PRO A 305 12.81 -22.84 5.73
CA PRO A 305 11.86 -23.87 6.16
C PRO A 305 10.92 -23.38 7.25
N GLU A 306 11.43 -22.60 8.21
CA GLU A 306 10.67 -22.04 9.32
C GLU A 306 9.63 -21.02 8.81
N LEU A 307 10.04 -20.15 7.88
CA LEU A 307 9.12 -19.20 7.24
C LEU A 307 8.03 -19.92 6.42
N ALA A 308 8.36 -20.99 5.70
CA ALA A 308 7.38 -21.78 4.96
C ALA A 308 6.35 -22.44 5.89
N GLN A 309 6.80 -22.97 7.03
CA GLN A 309 5.93 -23.56 8.03
C GLN A 309 5.05 -22.50 8.67
N ASP A 310 5.61 -21.35 9.02
CA ASP A 310 4.88 -20.25 9.62
C ASP A 310 3.83 -19.66 8.67
N LEU A 311 4.15 -19.50 7.39
CA LEU A 311 3.19 -19.07 6.39
C LEU A 311 1.95 -19.99 6.35
N ARG A 312 2.16 -21.32 6.35
CA ARG A 312 1.04 -22.27 6.43
C ARG A 312 0.22 -22.08 7.70
N ARG A 313 0.90 -22.00 8.84
CA ARG A 313 0.25 -21.81 10.15
C ARG A 313 -0.60 -20.55 10.21
N GLU A 314 -0.03 -19.41 9.81
CA GLU A 314 -0.73 -18.12 9.82
C GLU A 314 -1.86 -18.07 8.79
N ALA A 315 -1.65 -18.60 7.58
CA ALA A 315 -2.69 -18.66 6.56
C ALA A 315 -3.90 -19.47 7.05
N LEU A 316 -3.70 -20.66 7.60
CA LEU A 316 -4.77 -21.48 8.15
C LEU A 316 -5.47 -20.82 9.35
N ALA A 317 -4.72 -20.17 10.23
CA ALA A 317 -5.29 -19.40 11.35
C ALA A 317 -6.13 -18.19 10.89
N SER A 318 -5.89 -17.68 9.70
CA SER A 318 -6.63 -16.56 9.10
C SER A 318 -7.93 -16.96 8.40
N GLU A 319 -8.20 -18.25 8.22
CA GLU A 319 -9.40 -18.74 7.49
C GLU A 319 -10.73 -18.21 8.04
N PRO A 320 -10.99 -18.16 9.36
CA PRO A 320 -12.21 -17.59 9.88
C PRO A 320 -12.42 -16.13 9.50
N LEU A 321 -11.33 -15.34 9.40
CA LEU A 321 -11.36 -13.94 9.00
C LEU A 321 -11.61 -13.80 7.50
N ALA A 322 -11.03 -14.68 6.68
CA ALA A 322 -11.22 -14.70 5.24
C ALA A 322 -12.66 -15.02 4.85
N MET A 323 -13.32 -15.86 5.63
CA MET A 323 -14.72 -16.27 5.44
C MET A 323 -15.72 -15.29 6.05
N ALA A 324 -15.29 -14.36 6.90
CA ALA A 324 -16.16 -13.33 7.45
C ALA A 324 -16.65 -12.40 6.33
N LYS A 325 -17.93 -12.06 6.34
CA LYS A 325 -18.49 -11.06 5.41
C LYS A 325 -17.75 -9.75 5.61
N THR A 326 -17.12 -9.29 4.57
CA THR A 326 -16.22 -8.13 4.57
C THR A 326 -16.85 -6.79 4.97
N ALA A 327 -18.19 -6.67 4.91
CA ALA A 327 -18.90 -5.47 5.35
C ALA A 327 -18.78 -5.19 6.86
N ASP A 328 -18.63 -6.23 7.67
CA ASP A 328 -18.53 -6.11 9.12
C ASP A 328 -17.05 -6.08 9.62
N ASN A 329 -16.11 -6.40 8.75
CA ASN A 329 -14.70 -6.38 9.07
C ASN A 329 -14.10 -5.02 8.74
N ALA A 330 -14.56 -3.99 9.45
CA ALA A 330 -14.17 -2.60 9.23
C ALA A 330 -12.64 -2.34 9.37
N HIS A 331 -11.90 -3.31 9.84
CA HIS A 331 -10.44 -3.22 10.01
C HIS A 331 -9.70 -4.19 9.09
N GLY A 332 -10.37 -4.63 8.04
CA GLY A 332 -10.00 -5.53 6.96
C GLY A 332 -8.56 -6.01 6.98
N THR A 333 -8.36 -7.16 7.59
CA THR A 333 -7.09 -7.86 7.44
C THR A 333 -7.13 -8.63 6.13
N ASN A 334 -6.20 -8.32 5.21
CA ASN A 334 -5.93 -9.24 4.13
C ASN A 334 -5.41 -10.55 4.76
N PRO A 335 -6.11 -11.68 4.65
CA PRO A 335 -5.70 -12.92 5.30
C PRO A 335 -4.42 -13.51 4.69
N THR A 336 -3.99 -13.04 3.53
CA THR A 336 -2.80 -13.52 2.82
C THR A 336 -1.54 -12.74 3.17
N ALA A 337 -1.65 -11.53 3.72
CA ALA A 337 -0.52 -10.72 4.17
C ALA A 337 -0.08 -11.15 5.58
N THR A 338 0.62 -12.27 5.69
CA THR A 338 1.18 -12.79 6.94
C THR A 338 2.57 -12.25 7.21
N VAL A 339 3.08 -12.31 8.44
CA VAL A 339 4.47 -11.90 8.70
C VAL A 339 5.46 -12.77 7.94
N ALA A 340 5.15 -14.05 7.76
CA ALA A 340 5.97 -14.98 6.99
C ALA A 340 5.95 -14.66 5.48
N SER A 341 4.79 -14.28 4.88
CA SER A 341 4.75 -13.88 3.47
C SER A 341 5.54 -12.60 3.20
N GLN A 342 5.49 -11.65 4.14
CA GLN A 342 6.29 -10.44 4.09
C GLN A 342 7.79 -10.72 4.18
N ALA A 343 8.19 -11.60 5.11
CA ALA A 343 9.58 -11.97 5.31
C ALA A 343 10.15 -12.81 4.14
N LEU A 344 9.35 -13.72 3.58
CA LEU A 344 9.74 -14.46 2.37
C LEU A 344 10.01 -13.52 1.20
N ALA A 345 9.26 -12.42 1.09
CA ALA A 345 9.46 -11.43 0.03
C ALA A 345 10.83 -10.74 0.07
N VAL A 346 11.51 -10.76 1.22
CA VAL A 346 12.84 -10.16 1.41
C VAL A 346 13.96 -11.19 1.59
N ALA A 347 13.61 -12.46 1.66
CA ALA A 347 14.59 -13.55 1.86
C ALA A 347 15.33 -13.88 0.56
N ALA A 348 16.63 -14.10 0.64
CA ALA A 348 17.38 -14.68 -0.46
C ALA A 348 16.78 -16.07 -0.80
N ARG A 349 16.45 -16.31 -2.09
CA ARG A 349 15.76 -17.53 -2.56
C ARG A 349 14.36 -17.76 -1.97
N GLY A 350 13.74 -16.73 -1.41
CA GLY A 350 12.34 -16.79 -0.95
C GLY A 350 11.37 -17.11 -2.09
N ASP A 351 11.69 -16.71 -3.34
CA ASP A 351 10.94 -17.02 -4.56
C ASP A 351 10.79 -18.53 -4.79
N SER A 352 11.85 -19.31 -4.56
CA SER A 352 11.80 -20.78 -4.68
C SER A 352 10.80 -21.38 -3.68
N VAL A 353 10.89 -20.97 -2.41
CA VAL A 353 9.98 -21.47 -1.36
C VAL A 353 8.55 -21.04 -1.60
N ALA A 354 8.31 -19.77 -1.93
CA ALA A 354 6.97 -19.27 -2.23
C ALA A 354 6.40 -19.95 -3.48
N SER A 355 7.24 -20.24 -4.51
CA SER A 355 6.83 -20.98 -5.69
C SER A 355 6.36 -22.40 -5.36
N ASP A 356 7.06 -23.11 -4.48
CA ASP A 356 6.64 -24.46 -4.05
C ASP A 356 5.32 -24.44 -3.29
N LEU A 357 5.06 -23.38 -2.52
CA LEU A 357 3.81 -23.20 -1.78
C LEU A 357 2.60 -22.87 -2.67
N LEU A 358 2.81 -22.53 -3.95
CA LEU A 358 1.69 -22.36 -4.91
C LEU A 358 0.94 -23.66 -5.18
N ASP A 359 1.54 -24.83 -4.90
CA ASP A 359 0.90 -26.13 -5.06
C ASP A 359 0.30 -26.69 -3.75
N ASP A 360 0.28 -25.89 -2.67
CA ASP A 360 -0.27 -26.34 -1.39
C ASP A 360 -1.77 -26.70 -1.52
N GLY A 361 -2.20 -27.71 -0.78
CA GLY A 361 -3.58 -28.18 -0.81
C GLY A 361 -4.60 -27.15 -0.36
N HIS A 362 -4.18 -26.15 0.44
CA HIS A 362 -5.08 -25.14 1.00
C HIS A 362 -4.95 -23.79 0.25
N TRP A 363 -6.10 -23.27 -0.22
CA TRP A 363 -6.13 -22.05 -1.04
C TRP A 363 -5.52 -20.81 -0.38
N LEU A 364 -5.64 -20.66 0.96
CA LEU A 364 -5.05 -19.53 1.69
C LEU A 364 -3.52 -19.58 1.66
N VAL A 365 -2.93 -20.77 1.72
CA VAL A 365 -1.48 -20.95 1.60
C VAL A 365 -1.03 -20.57 0.19
N ARG A 366 -1.72 -21.08 -0.84
CA ARG A 366 -1.46 -20.69 -2.24
C ARG A 366 -1.59 -19.18 -2.45
N ALA A 367 -2.63 -18.57 -1.89
CA ALA A 367 -2.86 -17.13 -2.00
C ALA A 367 -1.78 -16.30 -1.28
N ALA A 368 -1.31 -16.73 -0.10
CA ALA A 368 -0.23 -16.08 0.63
C ALA A 368 1.13 -16.24 -0.08
N ALA A 369 1.37 -17.39 -0.70
CA ALA A 369 2.53 -17.61 -1.54
C ALA A 369 2.55 -16.67 -2.77
N ALA A 370 1.43 -16.54 -3.45
CA ALA A 370 1.29 -15.61 -4.57
C ALA A 370 1.47 -14.14 -4.13
N ASP A 371 1.02 -13.78 -2.92
CA ASP A 371 1.25 -12.47 -2.33
C ASP A 371 2.75 -12.20 -2.07
N ALA A 372 3.46 -13.16 -1.50
CA ALA A 372 4.91 -13.07 -1.31
C ALA A 372 5.63 -12.86 -2.65
N LEU A 373 5.30 -13.65 -3.68
CA LEU A 373 5.87 -13.52 -5.02
C LEU A 373 5.58 -12.17 -5.67
N ALA A 374 4.37 -11.64 -5.44
CA ALA A 374 4.02 -10.31 -5.90
C ALA A 374 4.94 -9.23 -5.30
N ASN A 375 5.31 -9.38 -4.04
CA ASN A 375 6.16 -8.41 -3.35
C ASN A 375 7.65 -8.54 -3.65
N MET A 376 8.06 -9.68 -4.21
CA MET A 376 9.42 -9.88 -4.73
C MET A 376 9.61 -9.29 -6.13
N GLY A 377 8.55 -9.13 -6.92
CA GLY A 377 8.66 -8.88 -8.36
C GLY A 377 9.37 -10.04 -9.09
N ALA A 378 9.09 -11.27 -8.67
CA ALA A 378 9.85 -12.45 -9.09
C ALA A 378 9.57 -12.83 -10.55
N THR A 379 10.47 -12.48 -11.46
CA THR A 379 10.38 -12.81 -12.90
C THR A 379 10.66 -14.29 -13.19
N THR A 380 11.40 -14.97 -12.32
CA THR A 380 11.82 -16.37 -12.46
C THR A 380 10.67 -17.37 -12.37
N VAL A 381 9.53 -16.95 -11.82
CA VAL A 381 8.36 -17.82 -11.55
C VAL A 381 7.13 -17.46 -12.39
N THR A 382 7.29 -16.71 -13.47
CA THR A 382 6.19 -16.24 -14.32
C THR A 382 5.26 -17.37 -14.79
N ASP A 383 5.79 -18.50 -15.23
CA ASP A 383 4.99 -19.65 -15.67
C ASP A 383 4.15 -20.25 -14.53
N ARG A 384 4.65 -20.24 -13.32
CA ARG A 384 3.92 -20.69 -12.12
C ARG A 384 2.77 -19.74 -11.78
N LEU A 385 3.02 -18.44 -11.90
CA LEU A 385 1.99 -17.39 -11.70
C LEU A 385 0.89 -17.48 -12.77
N VAL A 386 1.26 -17.76 -14.03
CA VAL A 386 0.31 -18.01 -15.13
C VAL A 386 -0.61 -19.19 -14.77
N HIS A 387 -0.07 -20.27 -14.25
CA HIS A 387 -0.86 -21.42 -13.79
C HIS A 387 -1.77 -21.05 -12.61
N SER A 388 -1.25 -20.34 -11.61
CA SER A 388 -2.02 -19.90 -10.43
C SER A 388 -3.11 -18.89 -10.76
N ALA A 389 -3.02 -18.18 -11.89
CA ALA A 389 -4.08 -17.29 -12.35
C ALA A 389 -5.33 -18.03 -12.88
N ASP A 390 -5.27 -19.35 -13.05
CA ASP A 390 -6.39 -20.25 -13.38
C ASP A 390 -6.87 -21.07 -12.17
N ASP A 391 -6.42 -20.74 -10.93
CA ASP A 391 -6.81 -21.43 -9.69
C ASP A 391 -8.34 -21.40 -9.47
N GLU A 392 -8.88 -22.42 -8.82
CA GLU A 392 -10.31 -22.51 -8.48
C GLU A 392 -10.76 -21.35 -7.56
N HIS A 393 -9.87 -20.89 -6.67
CA HIS A 393 -10.19 -19.86 -5.68
C HIS A 393 -9.81 -18.46 -6.19
N TRP A 394 -10.78 -17.54 -6.22
CA TRP A 394 -10.61 -16.18 -6.73
C TRP A 394 -9.46 -15.40 -6.08
N TRP A 395 -9.16 -15.65 -4.80
CA TRP A 395 -8.08 -14.93 -4.09
C TRP A 395 -6.70 -15.33 -4.62
N VAL A 396 -6.51 -16.59 -4.95
CA VAL A 396 -5.28 -17.07 -5.59
C VAL A 396 -5.13 -16.43 -6.97
N ARG A 397 -6.19 -16.48 -7.82
CA ARG A 397 -6.16 -15.84 -9.14
C ARG A 397 -5.86 -14.35 -9.06
N ARG A 398 -6.50 -13.66 -8.12
CA ARG A 398 -6.27 -12.23 -7.89
C ARG A 398 -4.81 -11.93 -7.53
N ASN A 399 -4.21 -12.66 -6.59
CA ASN A 399 -2.84 -12.45 -6.15
C ASN A 399 -1.82 -12.84 -7.23
N ALA A 400 -2.09 -13.89 -8.00
CA ALA A 400 -1.26 -14.28 -9.14
C ALA A 400 -1.24 -13.19 -10.22
N LEU A 401 -2.39 -12.61 -10.54
CA LEU A 401 -2.47 -11.48 -11.50
C LEU A 401 -1.81 -10.21 -10.95
N GLU A 402 -1.89 -9.95 -9.65
CA GLU A 402 -1.14 -8.87 -9.02
C GLU A 402 0.37 -9.11 -9.14
N ALA A 403 0.83 -10.34 -8.94
CA ALA A 403 2.22 -10.70 -9.11
C ALA A 403 2.68 -10.51 -10.56
N LEU A 404 1.90 -10.95 -11.54
CA LEU A 404 2.17 -10.72 -12.96
C LEU A 404 2.25 -9.22 -13.29
N ALA A 405 1.37 -8.40 -12.71
CA ALA A 405 1.44 -6.94 -12.90
C ALA A 405 2.77 -6.35 -12.42
N ARG A 406 3.40 -6.95 -11.42
CA ARG A 406 4.68 -6.50 -10.84
C ARG A 406 5.90 -7.08 -11.54
N VAL A 407 5.76 -8.26 -12.16
CA VAL A 407 6.79 -8.79 -13.07
C VAL A 407 7.05 -7.81 -14.22
N GLY A 408 6.00 -7.19 -14.76
CA GLY A 408 6.10 -6.23 -15.86
C GLY A 408 6.39 -6.89 -17.22
N ASP A 409 6.39 -6.09 -18.27
CA ASP A 409 6.72 -6.48 -19.65
C ASP A 409 6.10 -7.80 -20.11
N LEU A 410 4.83 -8.02 -19.74
CA LEU A 410 4.12 -9.27 -20.03
C LEU A 410 4.00 -9.52 -21.53
N THR A 411 4.34 -10.74 -21.93
CA THR A 411 4.25 -11.23 -23.31
C THR A 411 3.69 -12.65 -23.34
N GLY A 412 3.32 -13.16 -24.50
CA GLY A 412 2.89 -14.56 -24.71
C GLY A 412 1.81 -15.01 -23.70
N ALA A 413 2.02 -16.16 -23.08
CA ALA A 413 1.05 -16.78 -22.16
C ALA A 413 0.69 -15.90 -20.97
N ALA A 414 1.61 -15.11 -20.44
CA ALA A 414 1.35 -14.21 -19.31
C ALA A 414 0.39 -13.08 -19.72
N LEU A 415 0.58 -12.47 -20.89
CA LEU A 415 -0.33 -11.46 -21.42
C LEU A 415 -1.71 -12.04 -21.77
N GLU A 416 -1.74 -13.22 -22.39
CA GLU A 416 -3.00 -13.93 -22.70
C GLU A 416 -3.78 -14.23 -21.41
N THR A 417 -3.11 -14.72 -20.37
CA THR A 417 -3.72 -14.99 -19.06
C THR A 417 -4.25 -13.73 -18.40
N ALA A 418 -3.47 -12.64 -18.40
CA ALA A 418 -3.93 -11.36 -17.90
C ALA A 418 -5.13 -10.83 -18.70
N THR A 419 -5.12 -10.97 -20.02
CA THR A 419 -6.24 -10.58 -20.91
C THR A 419 -7.51 -11.38 -20.62
N ARG A 420 -7.42 -12.70 -20.43
CA ARG A 420 -8.58 -13.54 -20.02
C ARG A 420 -9.11 -13.13 -18.65
N GLY A 421 -8.22 -12.80 -17.70
CA GLY A 421 -8.59 -12.37 -16.35
C GLY A 421 -9.46 -11.10 -16.30
N ILE A 422 -9.46 -10.28 -17.35
CA ILE A 422 -10.36 -9.11 -17.48
C ILE A 422 -11.84 -9.52 -17.50
N ASP A 423 -12.15 -10.71 -17.98
CA ASP A 423 -13.50 -11.25 -18.04
C ASP A 423 -13.82 -12.23 -16.87
N ASP A 424 -12.99 -12.28 -15.81
CA ASP A 424 -13.23 -13.14 -14.63
C ASP A 424 -14.55 -12.80 -13.93
N GLY A 425 -15.19 -13.81 -13.34
CA GLY A 425 -16.43 -13.64 -12.57
C GLY A 425 -16.28 -12.74 -11.34
N ASP A 426 -15.10 -12.68 -10.75
CA ASP A 426 -14.83 -11.84 -9.57
C ASP A 426 -14.23 -10.49 -9.97
N TYR A 427 -14.86 -9.39 -9.55
CA TYR A 427 -14.44 -8.04 -9.89
C TYR A 427 -13.03 -7.69 -9.41
N ARG A 428 -12.55 -8.33 -8.34
CA ARG A 428 -11.20 -8.12 -7.77
C ARG A 428 -10.13 -8.78 -8.64
N VAL A 429 -10.46 -9.91 -9.23
CA VAL A 429 -9.62 -10.58 -10.23
C VAL A 429 -9.53 -9.71 -11.49
N ARG A 430 -10.69 -9.24 -12.03
CA ARG A 430 -10.72 -8.34 -13.19
C ARG A 430 -9.87 -7.10 -13.01
N ARG A 431 -9.90 -6.49 -11.80
CA ARG A 431 -9.08 -5.32 -11.48
C ARG A 431 -7.59 -5.58 -11.60
N ASN A 432 -7.12 -6.67 -11.00
CA ASN A 432 -5.70 -7.03 -11.04
C ASN A 432 -5.27 -7.50 -12.44
N ALA A 433 -6.16 -8.09 -13.20
CA ALA A 433 -5.95 -8.38 -14.61
C ALA A 433 -5.69 -7.11 -15.43
N ALA A 434 -6.48 -6.05 -15.23
CA ALA A 434 -6.25 -4.77 -15.90
C ALA A 434 -4.91 -4.13 -15.50
N LEU A 435 -4.47 -4.28 -14.24
CA LEU A 435 -3.13 -3.85 -13.80
C LEU A 435 -2.03 -4.67 -14.49
N ALA A 436 -2.20 -5.99 -14.61
CA ALA A 436 -1.27 -6.87 -15.30
C ALA A 436 -1.18 -6.53 -16.80
N VAL A 437 -2.31 -6.34 -17.46
CA VAL A 437 -2.35 -5.90 -18.87
C VAL A 437 -1.69 -4.53 -19.05
N ARG A 438 -1.89 -3.60 -18.12
CA ARG A 438 -1.23 -2.29 -18.15
C ARG A 438 0.28 -2.39 -18.17
N SER A 439 0.86 -3.38 -17.48
CA SER A 439 2.32 -3.59 -17.42
C SER A 439 2.88 -4.34 -18.64
N ALA A 440 2.05 -4.65 -19.65
CA ALA A 440 2.50 -5.35 -20.85
C ALA A 440 3.41 -4.48 -21.72
N GLY A 441 4.49 -5.06 -22.24
CA GLY A 441 5.37 -4.41 -23.20
C GLY A 441 4.81 -4.39 -24.63
N GLN A 442 3.73 -5.16 -24.86
CA GLN A 442 3.01 -5.23 -26.15
C GLN A 442 1.52 -5.51 -25.91
N VAL A 443 0.69 -5.22 -26.90
CA VAL A 443 -0.75 -5.49 -26.84
C VAL A 443 -1.23 -6.15 -28.12
N THR A 444 -2.37 -6.84 -28.03
CA THR A 444 -3.09 -7.42 -29.14
C THR A 444 -4.46 -6.74 -29.26
N ASP A 445 -5.13 -6.91 -30.43
CA ASP A 445 -6.49 -6.42 -30.62
C ASP A 445 -7.45 -7.01 -29.56
N GLY A 446 -7.22 -8.25 -29.15
CA GLY A 446 -7.99 -8.90 -28.09
C GLY A 446 -7.81 -8.24 -26.72
N THR A 447 -6.60 -7.76 -26.42
CA THR A 447 -6.28 -7.03 -25.18
C THR A 447 -7.02 -5.70 -25.13
N VAL A 448 -6.98 -4.91 -26.22
CA VAL A 448 -7.70 -3.63 -26.30
C VAL A 448 -9.20 -3.84 -26.18
N ALA A 449 -9.76 -4.81 -26.92
CA ALA A 449 -11.19 -5.13 -26.87
C ALA A 449 -11.66 -5.58 -25.47
N ALA A 450 -10.83 -6.32 -24.72
CA ALA A 450 -11.14 -6.70 -23.34
C ALA A 450 -11.20 -5.47 -22.41
N LEU A 451 -10.22 -4.56 -22.51
CA LEU A 451 -10.23 -3.31 -21.76
C LEU A 451 -11.41 -2.40 -22.13
N GLU A 452 -11.81 -2.35 -23.41
CA GLU A 452 -13.01 -1.62 -23.85
C GLU A 452 -14.29 -2.14 -23.19
N ARG A 453 -14.45 -3.47 -23.13
CA ARG A 453 -15.58 -4.07 -22.38
C ARG A 453 -15.53 -3.66 -20.90
N MET A 454 -14.37 -3.69 -20.29
CA MET A 454 -14.19 -3.34 -18.88
C MET A 454 -14.44 -1.86 -18.57
N LEU A 455 -14.38 -0.95 -19.57
CA LEU A 455 -14.84 0.44 -19.40
C LEU A 455 -16.33 0.54 -19.02
N ARG A 456 -17.09 -0.54 -19.20
CA ARG A 456 -18.52 -0.65 -18.86
C ARG A 456 -18.77 -1.61 -17.69
N ASP A 457 -17.72 -1.99 -16.94
CA ASP A 457 -17.84 -2.85 -15.76
C ASP A 457 -18.77 -2.21 -14.70
N ASP A 458 -19.52 -3.02 -13.98
CA ASP A 458 -20.40 -2.56 -12.91
C ASP A 458 -19.59 -1.91 -11.78
N ASN A 459 -18.38 -2.39 -11.52
CA ASN A 459 -17.48 -1.83 -10.53
C ASN A 459 -16.73 -0.61 -11.06
N ARG A 460 -16.94 0.56 -10.44
CA ARG A 460 -16.32 1.83 -10.85
C ARG A 460 -14.79 1.81 -10.84
N TYR A 461 -14.18 1.07 -9.91
CA TYR A 461 -12.72 0.95 -9.85
C TYR A 461 -12.19 0.16 -11.04
N ASN A 462 -12.92 -0.86 -11.47
CA ASN A 462 -12.58 -1.61 -12.67
C ASN A 462 -12.61 -0.72 -13.92
N ARG A 463 -13.66 0.11 -14.06
CA ARG A 463 -13.72 1.11 -15.16
C ARG A 463 -12.51 2.06 -15.15
N PHE A 464 -12.11 2.52 -13.95
CA PHE A 464 -10.93 3.37 -13.79
C PHE A 464 -9.64 2.66 -14.21
N TYR A 465 -9.42 1.42 -13.77
CA TYR A 465 -8.21 0.68 -14.12
C TYR A 465 -8.16 0.32 -15.60
N ALA A 466 -9.30 0.04 -16.23
CA ALA A 466 -9.39 -0.13 -17.68
C ALA A 466 -9.00 1.15 -18.43
N ALA A 467 -9.54 2.30 -18.05
CA ALA A 467 -9.19 3.60 -18.63
C ALA A 467 -7.70 3.94 -18.42
N ASN A 468 -7.16 3.64 -17.22
CA ASN A 468 -5.75 3.86 -16.93
C ASN A 468 -4.83 2.95 -17.75
N ALA A 469 -5.21 1.68 -17.94
CA ALA A 469 -4.48 0.75 -18.79
C ALA A 469 -4.47 1.21 -20.24
N LEU A 470 -5.63 1.55 -20.81
CA LEU A 470 -5.74 2.07 -22.18
C LEU A 470 -4.90 3.34 -22.38
N ARG A 471 -4.95 4.28 -21.43
CA ARG A 471 -4.12 5.50 -21.46
C ARG A 471 -2.62 5.18 -21.47
N HIS A 472 -2.21 4.20 -20.67
CA HIS A 472 -0.80 3.81 -20.57
C HIS A 472 -0.32 3.12 -21.85
N LEU A 473 -1.16 2.29 -22.45
CA LEU A 473 -0.84 1.52 -23.67
C LEU A 473 -0.97 2.33 -24.96
N ALA A 474 -1.68 3.47 -24.94
CA ALA A 474 -1.89 4.31 -26.13
C ALA A 474 -0.59 4.69 -26.89
N PRO A 475 0.56 4.93 -26.25
CA PRO A 475 1.82 5.22 -26.96
C PRO A 475 2.36 4.03 -27.77
N VAL A 476 2.03 2.79 -27.37
CA VAL A 476 2.50 1.56 -28.04
C VAL A 476 1.43 0.89 -28.90
N ALA A 477 0.17 1.29 -28.74
CA ALA A 477 -0.99 0.80 -29.46
C ALA A 477 -2.01 1.93 -29.66
N SER A 478 -2.07 2.50 -30.87
CA SER A 478 -2.97 3.63 -31.17
C SER A 478 -4.45 3.29 -30.94
N GLU A 479 -4.82 2.01 -31.12
CA GLU A 479 -6.16 1.46 -30.87
C GLU A 479 -6.61 1.68 -29.42
N ALA A 480 -5.70 1.53 -28.45
CA ALA A 480 -5.98 1.80 -27.03
C ALA A 480 -6.35 3.27 -26.79
N GLY A 481 -5.67 4.20 -27.46
CA GLY A 481 -6.00 5.63 -27.43
C GLY A 481 -7.35 5.92 -28.07
N THR A 482 -7.64 5.30 -29.21
CA THR A 482 -8.92 5.42 -29.90
C THR A 482 -10.07 4.91 -29.05
N ALA A 483 -9.94 3.71 -28.47
CA ALA A 483 -10.93 3.12 -27.59
C ALA A 483 -11.27 4.01 -26.39
N LEU A 484 -10.24 4.61 -25.77
CA LEU A 484 -10.44 5.54 -24.66
C LEU A 484 -11.16 6.83 -25.10
N LEU A 485 -10.78 7.40 -26.24
CA LEU A 485 -11.41 8.60 -26.79
C LEU A 485 -12.87 8.33 -27.16
N ASP A 486 -13.18 7.22 -27.84
CA ASP A 486 -14.54 6.84 -28.18
C ASP A 486 -15.42 6.66 -26.95
N HIS A 487 -14.87 6.06 -25.89
CA HIS A 487 -15.56 5.96 -24.61
C HIS A 487 -15.85 7.34 -24.00
N LEU A 488 -14.88 8.26 -24.01
CA LEU A 488 -15.07 9.63 -23.50
C LEU A 488 -16.12 10.41 -24.27
N PHE A 489 -16.19 10.24 -25.60
CA PHE A 489 -17.19 10.91 -26.43
C PHE A 489 -18.59 10.30 -26.33
N THR A 490 -18.69 9.00 -26.09
CA THR A 490 -19.98 8.29 -25.98
C THR A 490 -20.53 8.24 -24.56
N SER A 491 -19.68 8.36 -23.57
CA SER A 491 -20.07 8.36 -22.16
C SER A 491 -20.51 9.75 -21.72
N ARG A 492 -21.74 9.87 -21.30
CA ARG A 492 -22.25 11.12 -20.69
C ARG A 492 -21.63 11.43 -19.32
N TRP A 493 -21.02 10.44 -18.71
CA TRP A 493 -20.54 10.49 -17.34
C TRP A 493 -19.07 10.09 -17.30
N CYS A 494 -18.29 10.87 -16.57
CA CYS A 494 -17.01 10.34 -16.11
C CYS A 494 -17.28 9.00 -15.40
N PRO A 495 -16.60 7.91 -15.76
CA PRO A 495 -16.78 6.60 -15.12
C PRO A 495 -16.65 6.63 -13.58
N LEU A 496 -16.07 7.71 -13.06
CA LEU A 496 -15.74 7.90 -11.64
C LEU A 496 -16.76 8.75 -10.87
N THR A 497 -17.74 9.36 -11.55
CA THR A 497 -18.61 10.40 -10.96
C THR A 497 -20.09 10.14 -11.20
N ASN A 498 -20.52 8.91 -11.20
CA ASN A 498 -21.93 8.55 -11.21
C ASN A 498 -22.59 9.08 -9.91
N ALA A 499 -23.80 9.67 -10.01
CA ALA A 499 -24.53 10.18 -8.85
C ALA A 499 -24.85 9.10 -7.80
N GLU A 500 -24.87 7.82 -8.21
CA GLU A 500 -25.09 6.68 -7.33
C GLU A 500 -23.80 6.21 -6.62
N ASP A 501 -22.62 6.59 -7.14
CA ASP A 501 -21.30 6.18 -6.66
C ASP A 501 -20.74 7.19 -5.64
N ARG A 502 -21.47 7.49 -4.59
CA ARG A 502 -20.99 8.43 -3.56
C ARG A 502 -19.86 7.87 -2.69
N TYR A 503 -19.75 6.55 -2.62
CA TYR A 503 -18.80 5.82 -1.79
C TYR A 503 -18.14 4.68 -2.56
#